data_10d8b3893389d818f066f1ea0416f439
#
_entry.id   10d8b3893389d818f066f1ea0416f439
#
_cell.length_a   1.000
_cell.length_b   1.000
_cell.length_c   1.000
_cell.angle_alpha   90.00
_cell.angle_beta   90.00
_cell.angle_gamma   90.00
#
_symmetry.space_group_name_H-M   'P 1'
#
loop_
_entity.id
_entity.type
_entity.pdbx_description
1 polymer ?
#
loop_
_entity_poly.entity_id
_entity_poly.type
_entity_poly.pdbx_seq_one_letter_code
_entity_poly.pdbx_strand_id
1 'polypeptide(L)'
;MPALSRRKLAALALAVAWGTAAHAQREFPARPIRWIVPYPAGAGADIVARTIGTQLAIDAGQPVQIENRAGGNTALGAIEAARAPADGYTVLSADNGTLVFNPALYRNLSYNPARDFAPVTLLGRLPMVLLVGPSSGVKDARAFIEDARAFPGKISFASAGTGSPQHLAMELLERQAGLRMVHVPYRGAAPALADLTGGQLAAMMCDLAAANRFLQSGKVRALAVANATRLPQLPEVPTFAELGMPQVEAAALMGLVAPAGTPPEAVARLQQSVASAIHNPAVRRKLAEFGVEPVGSTPAQFEALIGNETARWHALIKDLNLSLD
;
A
#
# COMPACT_ATOMS: atom_id res chain seq x y z
N MET A 1 -59.35 27.70 41.27
CA MET A 1 -58.23 27.32 40.39
C MET A 1 -57.01 28.16 40.78
N PRO A 2 -55.91 27.59 41.27
CA PRO A 2 -54.75 28.37 41.68
C PRO A 2 -53.95 28.79 40.44
N ALA A 3 -53.73 30.09 40.28
CA ALA A 3 -52.89 30.66 39.19
C ALA A 3 -51.44 30.27 39.40
N LEU A 4 -50.81 29.68 38.39
CA LEU A 4 -49.41 29.38 38.38
C LEU A 4 -48.58 30.69 38.43
N SER A 5 -47.71 30.81 39.43
CA SER A 5 -46.91 32.02 39.63
C SER A 5 -45.90 32.19 38.45
N ARG A 6 -45.69 33.46 38.05
CA ARG A 6 -44.72 33.84 36.96
C ARG A 6 -43.31 33.22 37.14
N ARG A 7 -42.92 32.92 38.39
CA ARG A 7 -41.65 32.24 38.69
C ARG A 7 -41.61 30.76 38.27
N LYS A 8 -42.74 30.04 38.29
CA LYS A 8 -42.86 28.65 37.85
C LYS A 8 -42.85 28.53 36.32
N LEU A 9 -43.42 29.52 35.62
CA LEU A 9 -43.36 29.60 34.14
C LEU A 9 -41.99 29.93 33.64
N ALA A 10 -41.21 30.81 34.31
CA ALA A 10 -39.84 31.12 33.96
C ALA A 10 -38.89 29.92 34.19
N ALA A 11 -39.07 29.15 35.27
CA ALA A 11 -38.29 27.94 35.53
C ALA A 11 -38.56 26.82 34.51
N LEU A 12 -39.82 26.68 34.03
CA LEU A 12 -40.15 25.72 32.98
C LEU A 12 -39.58 26.09 31.63
N ALA A 13 -39.51 27.39 31.29
CA ALA A 13 -38.91 27.88 30.07
C ALA A 13 -37.38 27.71 30.04
N LEU A 14 -36.69 27.86 31.18
CA LEU A 14 -35.23 27.57 31.27
C LEU A 14 -34.94 26.08 31.17
N ALA A 15 -35.79 25.20 31.71
CA ALA A 15 -35.58 23.75 31.62
C ALA A 15 -35.76 23.22 30.18
N VAL A 16 -36.64 23.83 29.39
CA VAL A 16 -36.82 23.47 27.95
C VAL A 16 -35.69 23.99 27.10
N ALA A 17 -35.06 25.12 27.45
CA ALA A 17 -33.91 25.67 26.67
C ALA A 17 -32.61 24.87 26.88
N TRP A 18 -32.45 24.11 27.96
CA TRP A 18 -31.28 23.27 28.20
C TRP A 18 -31.44 21.84 27.63
N GLY A 19 -32.65 21.45 27.25
CA GLY A 19 -32.92 20.12 26.69
C GLY A 19 -32.63 19.97 25.19
N THR A 20 -32.39 21.05 24.45
CA THR A 20 -32.20 21.01 22.97
C THR A 20 -30.78 21.14 22.51
N ALA A 21 -29.80 21.20 23.40
CA ALA A 21 -28.39 21.07 23.07
C ALA A 21 -27.90 19.61 23.09
N ALA A 22 -28.77 18.63 22.80
CA ALA A 22 -28.33 17.38 22.26
C ALA A 22 -27.76 17.71 20.87
N HIS A 23 -26.45 17.98 20.81
CA HIS A 23 -25.71 17.96 19.56
C HIS A 23 -26.03 16.59 18.96
N ALA A 24 -26.88 16.57 17.94
CA ALA A 24 -26.97 15.45 17.05
C ALA A 24 -25.50 15.28 16.56
N GLN A 25 -24.82 14.34 17.18
CA GLN A 25 -23.46 13.95 16.79
C GLN A 25 -23.63 13.52 15.33
N ARG A 26 -23.34 14.47 14.41
CA ARG A 26 -23.46 14.17 12.97
C ARG A 26 -22.68 12.91 12.74
N GLU A 27 -23.37 11.87 12.28
CA GLU A 27 -22.75 10.59 12.01
C GLU A 27 -21.53 10.84 11.11
N PHE A 28 -20.37 10.38 11.55
CA PHE A 28 -19.16 10.47 10.74
C PHE A 28 -19.23 9.39 9.65
N PRO A 29 -18.92 9.74 8.37
CA PRO A 29 -18.57 11.08 7.86
C PRO A 29 -19.81 11.93 7.55
N ALA A 30 -19.80 13.23 7.96
CA ALA A 30 -20.86 14.20 7.67
C ALA A 30 -20.54 15.12 6.47
N ARG A 31 -19.37 14.94 5.85
CA ARG A 31 -18.88 15.69 4.71
C ARG A 31 -17.90 14.84 3.88
N PRO A 32 -17.50 15.26 2.67
CA PRO A 32 -16.59 14.50 1.83
C PRO A 32 -15.27 14.12 2.53
N ILE A 33 -14.83 12.88 2.29
CA ILE A 33 -13.51 12.41 2.70
C ILE A 33 -12.52 12.69 1.57
N ARG A 34 -11.41 13.32 1.91
CA ARG A 34 -10.26 13.55 1.03
C ARG A 34 -9.28 12.41 1.17
N TRP A 35 -9.03 11.67 0.10
CA TRP A 35 -8.11 10.53 0.10
C TRP A 35 -6.92 10.80 -0.81
N ILE A 36 -5.78 11.09 -0.21
CA ILE A 36 -4.52 11.36 -0.92
C ILE A 36 -3.90 10.04 -1.35
N VAL A 37 -3.51 9.96 -2.62
CA VAL A 37 -2.77 8.83 -3.21
C VAL A 37 -1.43 9.37 -3.72
N PRO A 38 -0.27 8.94 -3.14
CA PRO A 38 1.03 9.50 -3.47
C PRO A 38 1.63 8.90 -4.76
N TYR A 39 0.78 8.52 -5.70
CA TYR A 39 1.11 7.92 -6.99
C TYR A 39 0.31 8.57 -8.12
N PRO A 40 0.80 8.46 -9.38
CA PRO A 40 0.02 8.89 -10.54
C PRO A 40 -1.30 8.14 -10.66
N ALA A 41 -2.29 8.77 -11.28
CA ALA A 41 -3.56 8.14 -11.61
C ALA A 41 -3.34 6.89 -12.49
N GLY A 42 -4.08 5.83 -12.22
CA GLY A 42 -3.96 4.53 -12.90
C GLY A 42 -2.85 3.63 -12.37
N ALA A 43 -2.05 4.06 -11.39
CA ALA A 43 -1.14 3.18 -10.66
C ALA A 43 -1.92 2.23 -9.73
N GLY A 44 -1.28 1.12 -9.28
CA GLY A 44 -1.93 0.14 -8.42
C GLY A 44 -2.58 0.74 -7.16
N ALA A 45 -1.89 1.68 -6.51
CA ALA A 45 -2.43 2.41 -5.36
C ALA A 45 -3.69 3.23 -5.69
N ASP A 46 -3.73 3.86 -6.85
CA ASP A 46 -4.89 4.64 -7.30
C ASP A 46 -6.09 3.73 -7.62
N ILE A 47 -5.84 2.58 -8.27
CA ILE A 47 -6.86 1.57 -8.55
C ILE A 47 -7.49 1.05 -7.25
N VAL A 48 -6.66 0.72 -6.26
CA VAL A 48 -7.11 0.26 -4.93
C VAL A 48 -7.96 1.34 -4.26
N ALA A 49 -7.44 2.57 -4.18
CA ALA A 49 -8.14 3.68 -3.54
C ALA A 49 -9.49 4.00 -4.21
N ARG A 50 -9.55 4.03 -5.55
CA ARG A 50 -10.81 4.29 -6.28
C ARG A 50 -11.80 3.13 -6.14
N THR A 51 -11.32 1.89 -6.17
CA THR A 51 -12.19 0.72 -6.03
C THR A 51 -12.86 0.71 -4.65
N ILE A 52 -12.09 0.91 -3.58
CA ILE A 52 -12.61 0.94 -2.22
C ILE A 52 -13.38 2.24 -1.97
N GLY A 53 -12.86 3.39 -2.41
CA GLY A 53 -13.45 4.71 -2.20
C GLY A 53 -14.82 4.86 -2.86
N THR A 54 -15.05 4.22 -4.01
CA THR A 54 -16.37 4.19 -4.65
C THR A 54 -17.40 3.48 -3.77
N GLN A 55 -17.08 2.32 -3.23
CA GLN A 55 -17.97 1.59 -2.32
C GLN A 55 -18.16 2.34 -1.01
N LEU A 56 -17.07 2.86 -0.44
CA LEU A 56 -17.13 3.66 0.78
C LEU A 56 -18.04 4.89 0.63
N ALA A 57 -18.01 5.56 -0.54
CA ALA A 57 -18.89 6.69 -0.80
C ALA A 57 -20.38 6.29 -0.85
N ILE A 58 -20.70 5.11 -1.38
CA ILE A 58 -22.05 4.55 -1.41
C ILE A 58 -22.51 4.25 0.02
N ASP A 59 -21.68 3.54 0.79
CA ASP A 59 -22.01 3.07 2.14
C ASP A 59 -22.15 4.24 3.14
N ALA A 60 -21.32 5.26 2.99
CA ALA A 60 -21.29 6.43 3.85
C ALA A 60 -22.27 7.56 3.44
N GLY A 61 -22.83 7.50 2.24
CA GLY A 61 -23.66 8.58 1.69
C GLY A 61 -22.90 9.92 1.51
N GLN A 62 -21.56 9.89 1.49
CA GLN A 62 -20.69 11.05 1.37
C GLN A 62 -19.64 10.82 0.29
N PRO A 63 -19.28 11.83 -0.52
CA PRO A 63 -18.25 11.70 -1.53
C PRO A 63 -16.89 11.32 -0.94
N VAL A 64 -16.15 10.46 -1.64
CA VAL A 64 -14.73 10.19 -1.39
C VAL A 64 -13.93 10.75 -2.55
N GLN A 65 -13.13 11.80 -2.28
CA GLN A 65 -12.36 12.53 -3.27
C GLN A 65 -10.94 11.97 -3.32
N ILE A 66 -10.62 11.24 -4.40
CA ILE A 66 -9.28 10.69 -4.61
C ILE A 66 -8.39 11.75 -5.27
N GLU A 67 -7.31 12.14 -4.58
CA GLU A 67 -6.35 13.13 -5.05
C GLU A 67 -4.95 12.51 -5.23
N ASN A 68 -4.46 12.50 -6.46
CA ASN A 68 -3.13 12.01 -6.77
C ASN A 68 -2.06 13.08 -6.48
N ARG A 69 -1.10 12.77 -5.58
CA ARG A 69 0.01 13.65 -5.16
C ARG A 69 1.34 12.91 -5.30
N ALA A 70 1.69 12.57 -6.54
CA ALA A 70 2.91 11.84 -6.85
C ALA A 70 4.16 12.72 -6.74
N GLY A 71 5.29 12.11 -6.35
CA GLY A 71 6.62 12.73 -6.34
C GLY A 71 7.41 12.48 -5.06
N GLY A 72 8.75 12.67 -5.17
CA GLY A 72 9.66 12.49 -4.06
C GLY A 72 9.60 11.09 -3.43
N ASN A 73 9.45 10.04 -4.21
CA ASN A 73 9.25 8.67 -3.71
C ASN A 73 8.14 8.61 -2.65
N THR A 74 6.94 9.11 -2.99
CA THR A 74 5.75 9.27 -2.13
C THR A 74 5.78 10.41 -1.10
N ALA A 75 6.94 11.03 -0.87
CA ALA A 75 7.10 12.03 0.19
C ALA A 75 6.20 13.25 0.02
N LEU A 76 5.91 13.72 -1.21
CA LEU A 76 5.04 14.88 -1.43
C LEU A 76 3.62 14.64 -0.89
N GLY A 77 3.00 13.51 -1.21
CA GLY A 77 1.69 13.13 -0.67
C GLY A 77 1.70 12.91 0.84
N ALA A 78 2.77 12.30 1.36
CA ALA A 78 2.94 12.07 2.79
C ALA A 78 3.05 13.39 3.58
N ILE A 79 3.86 14.34 3.12
CA ILE A 79 4.01 15.67 3.75
C ILE A 79 2.68 16.43 3.73
N GLU A 80 1.96 16.39 2.62
CA GLU A 80 0.66 17.06 2.49
C GLU A 80 -0.36 16.46 3.46
N ALA A 81 -0.43 15.12 3.55
CA ALA A 81 -1.30 14.43 4.49
C ALA A 81 -0.92 14.72 5.96
N ALA A 82 0.36 14.68 6.31
CA ALA A 82 0.83 14.94 7.66
C ALA A 82 0.48 16.34 8.18
N ARG A 83 0.31 17.31 7.28
CA ARG A 83 -0.05 18.70 7.61
C ARG A 83 -1.57 18.97 7.55
N ALA A 84 -2.36 17.99 7.15
CA ALA A 84 -3.80 18.15 7.09
C ALA A 84 -4.42 18.18 8.50
N PRO A 85 -5.62 18.76 8.67
CA PRO A 85 -6.34 18.68 9.94
C PRO A 85 -6.53 17.24 10.40
N ALA A 86 -6.26 16.99 11.69
CA ALA A 86 -6.41 15.66 12.31
C ALA A 86 -7.86 15.41 12.75
N ASP A 87 -8.80 15.48 11.82
CA ASP A 87 -10.25 15.38 12.07
C ASP A 87 -10.89 14.14 11.42
N GLY A 88 -10.07 13.28 10.79
CA GLY A 88 -10.50 12.06 10.12
C GLY A 88 -11.01 12.26 8.69
N TYR A 89 -11.07 13.48 8.18
CA TYR A 89 -11.56 13.75 6.81
C TYR A 89 -10.45 13.81 5.75
N THR A 90 -9.20 13.75 6.15
CA THR A 90 -8.07 13.55 5.23
C THR A 90 -7.39 12.24 5.58
N VAL A 91 -7.21 11.38 4.58
CA VAL A 91 -6.51 10.11 4.71
C VAL A 91 -5.49 9.95 3.58
N LEU A 92 -4.48 9.12 3.81
CA LEU A 92 -3.40 8.84 2.87
C LEU A 92 -3.32 7.35 2.58
N SER A 93 -3.28 6.97 1.31
CA SER A 93 -2.73 5.67 0.92
C SER A 93 -1.23 5.67 1.23
N ALA A 94 -0.79 4.78 2.11
CA ALA A 94 0.59 4.69 2.53
C ALA A 94 1.10 3.26 2.37
N ASP A 95 2.15 3.10 1.58
CA ASP A 95 2.79 1.81 1.30
C ASP A 95 4.06 1.59 2.13
N ASN A 96 4.77 0.48 1.87
CA ASN A 96 6.08 0.23 2.48
C ASN A 96 7.07 1.37 2.20
N GLY A 97 7.04 1.97 0.99
CA GLY A 97 7.88 3.09 0.65
C GLY A 97 7.69 4.23 1.63
N THR A 98 6.42 4.65 1.79
CA THR A 98 6.03 5.76 2.67
C THR A 98 6.29 5.47 4.15
N LEU A 99 5.92 4.28 4.63
CA LEU A 99 5.89 3.97 6.07
C LEU A 99 7.17 3.32 6.59
N VAL A 100 7.88 2.56 5.72
CA VAL A 100 8.98 1.68 6.14
C VAL A 100 10.29 2.06 5.48
N PHE A 101 10.35 2.18 4.14
CA PHE A 101 11.62 2.28 3.43
C PHE A 101 12.22 3.69 3.47
N ASN A 102 11.42 4.72 3.23
CA ASN A 102 11.90 6.10 3.20
C ASN A 102 12.61 6.53 4.49
N PRO A 103 12.15 6.16 5.70
CA PRO A 103 12.89 6.46 6.93
C PRO A 103 14.31 5.88 7.01
N ALA A 104 14.56 4.78 6.29
CA ALA A 104 15.90 4.18 6.23
C ALA A 104 16.73 4.67 5.04
N LEU A 105 16.08 5.12 3.96
CA LEU A 105 16.72 5.53 2.71
C LEU A 105 17.13 7.00 2.69
N TYR A 106 16.41 7.87 3.42
CA TYR A 106 16.67 9.31 3.47
C TYR A 106 17.18 9.74 4.84
N ARG A 107 18.32 10.44 4.87
CA ARG A 107 18.87 11.05 6.10
C ARG A 107 18.03 12.23 6.56
N ASN A 108 17.45 12.98 5.61
CA ASN A 108 16.69 14.20 5.84
C ASN A 108 15.25 14.07 5.35
N LEU A 109 14.53 13.02 5.80
CA LEU A 109 13.12 12.83 5.44
C LEU A 109 12.26 13.92 6.09
N SER A 110 11.46 14.62 5.28
CA SER A 110 10.65 15.76 5.71
C SER A 110 9.37 15.37 6.46
N TYR A 111 9.16 14.10 6.77
CA TYR A 111 8.11 13.56 7.62
C TYR A 111 8.64 12.38 8.43
N ASN A 112 7.92 12.03 9.50
CA ASN A 112 8.23 10.86 10.31
C ASN A 112 6.97 9.98 10.40
N PRO A 113 6.94 8.79 9.78
CA PRO A 113 5.73 7.97 9.74
C PRO A 113 5.15 7.64 11.12
N ALA A 114 6.00 7.31 12.10
CA ALA A 114 5.58 6.93 13.44
C ALA A 114 5.03 8.10 14.27
N ARG A 115 5.45 9.34 13.96
CA ARG A 115 5.01 10.54 14.66
C ARG A 115 3.85 11.24 13.98
N ASP A 116 3.86 11.25 12.64
CA ASP A 116 3.01 12.13 11.85
C ASP A 116 1.72 11.44 11.35
N PHE A 117 1.60 10.11 11.54
CA PHE A 117 0.44 9.35 11.12
C PHE A 117 -0.14 8.44 12.20
N ALA A 118 -1.46 8.27 12.15
CA ALA A 118 -2.22 7.26 12.88
C ALA A 118 -2.61 6.14 11.89
N PRO A 119 -2.20 4.88 12.12
CA PRO A 119 -2.64 3.75 11.30
C PRO A 119 -4.16 3.57 11.37
N VAL A 120 -4.79 3.38 10.20
CA VAL A 120 -6.24 3.09 10.11
C VAL A 120 -6.47 1.62 9.77
N THR A 121 -5.94 1.16 8.64
CA THR A 121 -6.10 -0.24 8.21
C THR A 121 -5.10 -0.60 7.10
N LEU A 122 -4.73 -1.87 7.02
CA LEU A 122 -4.13 -2.43 5.81
C LEU A 122 -5.24 -2.69 4.79
N LEU A 123 -5.23 -1.98 3.67
CA LEU A 123 -6.20 -2.13 2.59
C LEU A 123 -6.02 -3.46 1.87
N GLY A 124 -4.76 -3.80 1.59
CA GLY A 124 -4.40 -5.03 0.90
C GLY A 124 -2.90 -5.21 0.72
N ARG A 125 -2.55 -6.37 0.18
CA ARG A 125 -1.18 -6.76 -0.19
C ARG A 125 -1.13 -6.97 -1.69
N LEU A 126 -0.01 -6.59 -2.31
CA LEU A 126 0.28 -6.85 -3.71
C LEU A 126 1.54 -7.74 -3.75
N PRO A 127 1.37 -9.07 -3.84
CA PRO A 127 2.48 -10.00 -3.88
C PRO A 127 3.43 -9.72 -5.03
N MET A 128 4.73 -9.86 -4.79
CA MET A 128 5.75 -9.71 -5.82
C MET A 128 5.96 -11.02 -6.58
N VAL A 129 6.19 -10.89 -7.87
CA VAL A 129 6.43 -12.01 -8.79
C VAL A 129 7.74 -11.76 -9.51
N LEU A 130 8.62 -12.77 -9.55
CA LEU A 130 9.82 -12.74 -10.40
C LEU A 130 9.40 -12.96 -11.85
N LEU A 131 9.64 -11.96 -12.67
CA LEU A 131 9.33 -11.95 -14.09
C LEU A 131 10.60 -11.99 -14.92
N VAL A 132 10.52 -12.66 -16.07
CA VAL A 132 11.52 -12.57 -17.14
C VAL A 132 10.88 -12.21 -18.46
N GLY A 133 11.64 -11.53 -19.32
CA GLY A 133 11.22 -11.20 -20.67
C GLY A 133 11.32 -12.39 -21.63
N PRO A 134 10.78 -12.25 -22.86
CA PRO A 134 10.75 -13.33 -23.85
C PRO A 134 12.13 -13.76 -24.32
N SER A 135 13.13 -12.88 -24.22
CA SER A 135 14.52 -13.13 -24.64
C SER A 135 15.38 -13.85 -23.58
N SER A 136 14.87 -14.05 -22.36
CA SER A 136 15.68 -14.58 -21.26
C SER A 136 16.17 -16.02 -21.47
N GLY A 137 15.48 -16.82 -22.31
CA GLY A 137 15.82 -18.23 -22.54
C GLY A 137 15.63 -19.17 -21.34
N VAL A 138 15.53 -18.66 -20.12
CA VAL A 138 15.35 -19.47 -18.90
C VAL A 138 13.93 -20.03 -18.80
N LYS A 139 13.82 -21.28 -18.34
CA LYS A 139 12.54 -22.00 -18.28
C LYS A 139 11.82 -21.82 -16.95
N ASP A 140 12.55 -21.71 -15.86
CA ASP A 140 12.03 -21.66 -14.51
C ASP A 140 12.95 -20.86 -13.58
N ALA A 141 12.55 -20.70 -12.32
CA ALA A 141 13.28 -19.92 -11.32
C ALA A 141 14.62 -20.54 -10.94
N ARG A 142 14.77 -21.88 -10.98
CA ARG A 142 16.03 -22.56 -10.65
C ARG A 142 17.07 -22.23 -11.74
N ALA A 143 16.71 -22.38 -13.00
CA ALA A 143 17.56 -22.03 -14.13
C ALA A 143 17.95 -20.54 -14.08
N PHE A 144 17.04 -19.63 -13.74
CA PHE A 144 17.37 -18.22 -13.57
C PHE A 144 18.41 -17.98 -12.47
N ILE A 145 18.25 -18.62 -11.32
CA ILE A 145 19.17 -18.49 -10.18
C ILE A 145 20.54 -19.09 -10.52
N GLU A 146 20.57 -20.22 -11.22
CA GLU A 146 21.82 -20.86 -11.69
C GLU A 146 22.57 -19.97 -12.68
N ASP A 147 21.88 -19.40 -13.66
CA ASP A 147 22.45 -18.45 -14.61
C ASP A 147 22.98 -17.19 -13.90
N ALA A 148 22.21 -16.61 -12.99
CA ALA A 148 22.63 -15.42 -12.25
C ALA A 148 23.84 -15.69 -11.36
N ARG A 149 23.97 -16.91 -10.85
CA ARG A 149 25.15 -17.35 -10.07
C ARG A 149 26.37 -17.65 -10.95
N ALA A 150 26.14 -18.21 -12.13
CA ALA A 150 27.21 -18.50 -13.10
C ALA A 150 27.81 -17.24 -13.74
N PHE A 151 26.99 -16.20 -13.89
CA PHE A 151 27.39 -14.95 -14.56
C PHE A 151 27.20 -13.72 -13.64
N PRO A 152 27.95 -13.60 -12.52
CA PRO A 152 27.78 -12.52 -11.56
C PRO A 152 28.01 -11.15 -12.19
N GLY A 153 27.08 -10.23 -11.99
CA GLY A 153 27.12 -8.86 -12.53
C GLY A 153 26.85 -8.76 -14.05
N LYS A 154 26.34 -9.83 -14.69
CA LYS A 154 25.99 -9.80 -16.13
C LYS A 154 24.48 -9.73 -16.37
N ILE A 155 23.68 -10.20 -15.44
CA ILE A 155 22.23 -10.16 -15.54
C ILE A 155 21.73 -8.82 -15.00
N SER A 156 20.93 -8.11 -15.81
CA SER A 156 20.30 -6.86 -15.40
C SER A 156 18.86 -7.11 -14.92
N PHE A 157 18.44 -6.39 -13.89
CA PHE A 157 17.05 -6.39 -13.46
C PHE A 157 16.48 -4.97 -13.35
N ALA A 158 15.21 -4.84 -13.68
CA ALA A 158 14.49 -3.58 -13.57
C ALA A 158 13.80 -3.42 -12.20
N SER A 159 13.56 -2.19 -11.82
CA SER A 159 12.65 -1.84 -10.72
C SER A 159 11.84 -0.58 -11.04
N ALA A 160 10.84 -0.30 -10.20
CA ALA A 160 10.06 0.94 -10.28
C ALA A 160 10.79 2.18 -9.73
N GLY A 161 12.07 2.03 -9.40
CA GLY A 161 12.97 3.05 -8.86
C GLY A 161 13.81 2.52 -7.71
N THR A 162 14.92 3.19 -7.42
CA THR A 162 15.77 2.85 -6.27
C THR A 162 14.98 2.97 -4.97
N GLY A 163 15.08 1.96 -4.10
CA GLY A 163 14.33 1.92 -2.84
C GLY A 163 12.84 1.56 -3.00
N SER A 164 12.35 1.25 -4.21
CA SER A 164 11.00 0.76 -4.41
C SER A 164 10.81 -0.66 -3.85
N PRO A 165 9.57 -1.10 -3.57
CA PRO A 165 9.30 -2.48 -3.18
C PRO A 165 9.87 -3.51 -4.17
N GLN A 166 9.83 -3.22 -5.47
CA GLN A 166 10.37 -4.07 -6.53
C GLN A 166 11.89 -4.19 -6.46
N HIS A 167 12.59 -3.07 -6.18
CA HIS A 167 14.03 -3.08 -5.99
C HIS A 167 14.42 -3.92 -4.78
N LEU A 168 13.85 -3.61 -3.62
CA LEU A 168 14.21 -4.30 -2.37
C LEU A 168 13.84 -5.78 -2.38
N ALA A 169 12.77 -6.16 -3.08
CA ALA A 169 12.41 -7.58 -3.26
C ALA A 169 13.47 -8.33 -4.09
N MET A 170 14.05 -7.69 -5.11
CA MET A 170 15.14 -8.30 -5.88
C MET A 170 16.45 -8.38 -5.08
N GLU A 171 16.79 -7.33 -4.34
CA GLU A 171 17.94 -7.32 -3.42
C GLU A 171 17.81 -8.42 -2.35
N LEU A 172 16.60 -8.64 -1.85
CA LEU A 172 16.33 -9.75 -0.93
C LEU A 172 16.62 -11.11 -1.58
N LEU A 173 16.20 -11.30 -2.85
CA LEU A 173 16.51 -12.51 -3.61
C LEU A 173 18.04 -12.65 -3.83
N GLU A 174 18.73 -11.58 -4.24
CA GLU A 174 20.17 -11.59 -4.43
C GLU A 174 20.90 -12.04 -3.16
N ARG A 175 20.51 -11.46 -2.02
CA ARG A 175 21.08 -11.81 -0.71
C ARG A 175 20.85 -13.27 -0.34
N GLN A 176 19.61 -13.76 -0.48
CA GLN A 176 19.24 -15.12 -0.06
C GLN A 176 19.82 -16.21 -0.97
N ALA A 177 19.94 -15.92 -2.26
CA ALA A 177 20.47 -16.86 -3.25
C ALA A 177 21.99 -16.70 -3.52
N GLY A 178 22.64 -15.69 -2.92
CA GLY A 178 24.05 -15.37 -3.15
C GLY A 178 24.33 -14.92 -4.58
N LEU A 179 23.44 -14.08 -5.12
CA LEU A 179 23.53 -13.57 -6.48
C LEU A 179 24.18 -12.18 -6.53
N ARG A 180 24.58 -11.78 -7.73
CA ARG A 180 25.05 -10.43 -8.01
C ARG A 180 24.58 -10.03 -9.40
N MET A 181 23.61 -9.10 -9.45
CA MET A 181 22.99 -8.62 -10.68
C MET A 181 23.19 -7.10 -10.82
N VAL A 182 22.77 -6.53 -11.95
CA VAL A 182 22.87 -5.09 -12.22
C VAL A 182 21.49 -4.46 -12.12
N HIS A 183 21.30 -3.59 -11.15
CA HIS A 183 20.05 -2.86 -10.98
C HIS A 183 19.93 -1.72 -12.00
N VAL A 184 18.76 -1.66 -12.68
CA VAL A 184 18.38 -0.59 -13.60
C VAL A 184 17.07 0.05 -13.10
N PRO A 185 17.14 1.23 -12.45
CA PRO A 185 15.97 1.90 -11.91
C PRO A 185 15.18 2.64 -13.00
N TYR A 186 13.83 2.54 -12.93
CA TYR A 186 12.89 3.25 -13.80
C TYR A 186 12.00 4.21 -13.00
N ARG A 187 11.31 5.10 -13.70
CA ARG A 187 10.30 5.99 -13.10
C ARG A 187 8.93 5.29 -13.02
N GLY A 188 8.86 4.16 -12.28
CA GLY A 188 7.66 3.35 -12.12
C GLY A 188 7.71 2.01 -12.86
N ALA A 189 6.76 1.11 -12.56
CA ALA A 189 6.72 -0.24 -13.11
C ALA A 189 6.40 -0.28 -14.61
N ALA A 190 5.60 0.66 -15.13
CA ALA A 190 5.14 0.62 -16.53
C ALA A 190 6.30 0.73 -17.56
N PRO A 191 7.22 1.72 -17.47
CA PRO A 191 8.37 1.76 -18.38
C PRO A 191 9.33 0.58 -18.16
N ALA A 192 9.52 0.10 -16.93
CA ALA A 192 10.33 -1.07 -16.63
C ALA A 192 9.80 -2.35 -17.31
N LEU A 193 8.47 -2.58 -17.24
CA LEU A 193 7.80 -3.69 -17.91
C LEU A 193 7.86 -3.55 -19.45
N ALA A 194 7.79 -2.34 -19.97
CA ALA A 194 7.94 -2.13 -21.42
C ALA A 194 9.32 -2.59 -21.91
N ASP A 195 10.38 -2.20 -21.22
CA ASP A 195 11.75 -2.59 -21.58
C ASP A 195 12.03 -4.08 -21.30
N LEU A 196 11.44 -4.66 -20.25
CA LEU A 196 11.49 -6.09 -20.01
C LEU A 196 10.85 -6.88 -21.17
N THR A 197 9.67 -6.43 -21.65
CA THR A 197 9.00 -7.06 -22.80
C THR A 197 9.73 -6.83 -24.11
N GLY A 198 10.45 -5.73 -24.23
CA GLY A 198 11.33 -5.40 -25.36
C GLY A 198 12.68 -6.15 -25.35
N GLY A 199 12.95 -6.95 -24.30
CA GLY A 199 14.19 -7.72 -24.19
C GLY A 199 15.43 -6.90 -23.80
N GLN A 200 15.27 -5.64 -23.37
CA GLN A 200 16.35 -4.78 -22.93
C GLN A 200 16.88 -5.17 -21.53
N LEU A 201 16.09 -5.92 -20.79
CA LEU A 201 16.35 -6.37 -19.42
C LEU A 201 16.05 -7.85 -19.28
N ALA A 202 16.78 -8.53 -18.41
CA ALA A 202 16.61 -9.96 -18.19
C ALA A 202 15.45 -10.27 -17.23
N ALA A 203 15.29 -9.51 -16.14
CA ALA A 203 14.36 -9.82 -15.08
C ALA A 203 13.78 -8.58 -14.40
N MET A 204 12.70 -8.80 -13.64
CA MET A 204 12.10 -7.81 -12.74
C MET A 204 11.33 -8.52 -11.64
N MET A 205 11.46 -8.08 -10.38
CA MET A 205 10.42 -8.31 -9.38
C MET A 205 9.33 -7.26 -9.60
N CYS A 206 8.08 -7.72 -9.74
CA CYS A 206 6.96 -6.82 -9.99
C CYS A 206 5.73 -7.29 -9.23
N ASP A 207 4.91 -6.35 -8.76
CA ASP A 207 3.61 -6.71 -8.22
C ASP A 207 2.70 -7.29 -9.32
N LEU A 208 1.87 -8.26 -8.93
CA LEU A 208 1.00 -8.94 -9.87
C LEU A 208 0.02 -7.98 -10.56
N ALA A 209 -0.42 -6.92 -9.87
CA ALA A 209 -1.35 -5.93 -10.43
C ALA A 209 -0.78 -5.24 -11.68
N ALA A 210 0.48 -4.80 -11.61
CA ALA A 210 1.16 -4.19 -12.75
C ALA A 210 1.50 -5.21 -13.85
N ALA A 211 1.86 -6.45 -13.45
CA ALA A 211 2.33 -7.50 -14.34
C ALA A 211 1.21 -8.21 -15.11
N ASN A 212 0.00 -8.26 -14.57
CA ASN A 212 -1.07 -9.15 -15.00
C ASN A 212 -1.38 -9.11 -16.51
N ARG A 213 -1.51 -7.91 -17.07
CA ARG A 213 -1.79 -7.75 -18.53
C ARG A 213 -0.66 -8.31 -19.42
N PHE A 214 0.59 -8.24 -18.96
CA PHE A 214 1.75 -8.73 -19.70
C PHE A 214 1.89 -10.25 -19.58
N LEU A 215 1.54 -10.81 -18.42
CA LEU A 215 1.44 -12.25 -18.19
C LEU A 215 0.35 -12.87 -19.06
N GLN A 216 -0.86 -12.30 -19.05
CA GLN A 216 -1.99 -12.78 -19.87
C GLN A 216 -1.70 -12.71 -21.37
N SER A 217 -0.93 -11.73 -21.82
CA SER A 217 -0.54 -11.61 -23.24
C SER A 217 0.70 -12.45 -23.61
N GLY A 218 1.29 -13.20 -22.66
CA GLY A 218 2.50 -14.01 -22.89
C GLY A 218 3.77 -13.19 -23.14
N LYS A 219 3.73 -11.88 -22.92
CA LYS A 219 4.88 -10.98 -23.14
C LYS A 219 5.95 -11.06 -22.05
N VAL A 220 5.60 -11.58 -20.88
CA VAL A 220 6.52 -11.92 -19.80
C VAL A 220 6.14 -13.26 -19.21
N ARG A 221 7.08 -13.91 -18.55
CA ARG A 221 6.86 -15.17 -17.85
C ARG A 221 7.10 -14.97 -16.35
N ALA A 222 6.19 -15.50 -15.52
CA ALA A 222 6.37 -15.60 -14.08
C ALA A 222 7.19 -16.85 -13.74
N LEU A 223 8.25 -16.70 -12.96
CA LEU A 223 9.12 -17.80 -12.56
C LEU A 223 8.90 -18.24 -11.11
N ALA A 224 8.63 -17.29 -10.22
CA ALA A 224 8.34 -17.56 -8.81
C ALA A 224 7.53 -16.42 -8.19
N VAL A 225 6.78 -16.72 -7.13
CA VAL A 225 6.06 -15.72 -6.33
C VAL A 225 6.73 -15.56 -4.96
N ALA A 226 6.91 -14.30 -4.54
CA ALA A 226 7.47 -13.95 -3.24
C ALA A 226 6.37 -13.87 -2.17
N ASN A 227 5.59 -14.93 -2.03
CA ASN A 227 4.47 -15.04 -1.10
C ASN A 227 4.56 -16.38 -0.37
N ALA A 228 3.94 -16.49 0.81
CA ALA A 228 3.95 -17.72 1.61
C ALA A 228 3.27 -18.88 0.89
N THR A 229 2.24 -18.60 0.09
CA THR A 229 1.49 -19.59 -0.72
C THR A 229 1.44 -19.16 -2.18
N ARG A 230 1.19 -20.10 -3.08
CA ARG A 230 0.96 -19.80 -4.49
C ARG A 230 -0.22 -18.86 -4.67
N LEU A 231 -0.18 -18.01 -5.69
CA LEU A 231 -1.26 -17.10 -5.99
C LEU A 231 -2.36 -17.82 -6.78
N PRO A 232 -3.65 -17.62 -6.45
CA PRO A 232 -4.75 -18.21 -7.21
C PRO A 232 -4.74 -17.86 -8.71
N GLN A 233 -4.19 -16.69 -9.07
CA GLN A 233 -4.05 -16.24 -10.45
C GLN A 233 -2.88 -16.91 -11.19
N LEU A 234 -1.94 -17.52 -10.46
CA LEU A 234 -0.74 -18.17 -10.96
C LEU A 234 -0.50 -19.52 -10.26
N PRO A 235 -1.46 -20.47 -10.36
CA PRO A 235 -1.41 -21.71 -9.57
C PRO A 235 -0.21 -22.60 -9.92
N GLU A 236 0.32 -22.50 -11.13
CA GLU A 236 1.47 -23.28 -11.61
C GLU A 236 2.83 -22.66 -11.22
N VAL A 237 2.83 -21.39 -10.79
CA VAL A 237 4.07 -20.69 -10.43
C VAL A 237 4.44 -20.99 -8.98
N PRO A 238 5.62 -21.58 -8.71
CA PRO A 238 6.03 -21.91 -7.36
C PRO A 238 6.30 -20.68 -6.51
N THR A 239 6.21 -20.84 -5.19
CA THR A 239 6.73 -19.84 -4.24
C THR A 239 8.23 -19.98 -4.10
N PHE A 240 8.92 -18.91 -3.65
CA PHE A 240 10.33 -19.03 -3.27
C PHE A 240 10.54 -20.00 -2.09
N ALA A 241 9.55 -20.15 -1.20
CA ALA A 241 9.59 -21.15 -0.12
C ALA A 241 9.65 -22.58 -0.67
N GLU A 242 8.85 -22.90 -1.70
CA GLU A 242 8.90 -24.21 -2.40
C GLU A 242 10.23 -24.44 -3.13
N LEU A 243 10.95 -23.37 -3.45
CA LEU A 243 12.30 -23.42 -4.04
C LEU A 243 13.43 -23.48 -3.00
N GLY A 244 13.10 -23.56 -1.70
CA GLY A 244 14.06 -23.62 -0.61
C GLY A 244 14.53 -22.27 -0.07
N MET A 245 13.85 -21.18 -0.42
CA MET A 245 14.16 -19.80 -0.02
C MET A 245 12.96 -19.14 0.68
N PRO A 246 12.50 -19.64 1.84
CA PRO A 246 11.32 -19.12 2.53
C PRO A 246 11.47 -17.67 3.00
N GLN A 247 12.69 -17.15 3.11
CA GLN A 247 12.95 -15.77 3.49
C GLN A 247 12.68 -14.77 2.35
N VAL A 248 12.56 -15.23 1.10
CA VAL A 248 12.22 -14.39 -0.06
C VAL A 248 10.70 -14.24 -0.11
N GLU A 249 10.16 -13.51 0.87
CA GLU A 249 8.77 -13.09 0.91
C GLU A 249 8.72 -11.56 0.80
N ALA A 250 7.98 -11.04 -0.17
CA ALA A 250 7.85 -9.61 -0.40
C ALA A 250 6.50 -9.27 -1.04
N ALA A 251 5.88 -8.24 -0.52
CA ALA A 251 4.67 -7.65 -1.10
C ALA A 251 4.75 -6.13 -1.00
N ALA A 252 4.16 -5.42 -1.95
CA ALA A 252 3.83 -4.03 -1.71
C ALA A 252 2.60 -4.00 -0.78
N LEU A 253 2.77 -3.45 0.41
CA LEU A 253 1.69 -3.24 1.35
C LEU A 253 0.98 -1.94 0.97
N MET A 254 -0.33 -1.97 0.99
CA MET A 254 -1.14 -0.78 0.76
C MET A 254 -1.96 -0.51 2.02
N GLY A 255 -1.53 0.47 2.79
CA GLY A 255 -2.22 0.89 4.00
C GLY A 255 -3.02 2.18 3.82
N LEU A 256 -3.88 2.43 4.78
CA LEU A 256 -4.56 3.71 4.98
C LEU A 256 -4.12 4.28 6.32
N VAL A 257 -3.69 5.53 6.31
CA VAL A 257 -3.33 6.27 7.51
C VAL A 257 -4.06 7.61 7.55
N ALA A 258 -4.26 8.15 8.74
CA ALA A 258 -4.76 9.49 8.99
C ALA A 258 -3.64 10.36 9.60
N PRO A 259 -3.74 11.69 9.61
CA PRO A 259 -2.84 12.56 10.35
C PRO A 259 -2.76 12.17 11.83
N ALA A 260 -1.59 12.28 12.44
CA ALA A 260 -1.42 12.06 13.88
C ALA A 260 -2.32 13.00 14.68
N GLY A 261 -2.86 12.51 15.81
CA GLY A 261 -3.82 13.27 16.62
C GLY A 261 -5.28 13.17 16.13
N THR A 262 -5.56 12.45 15.05
CA THR A 262 -6.94 12.12 14.66
C THR A 262 -7.63 11.39 15.83
N PRO A 263 -8.83 11.83 16.26
CA PRO A 263 -9.54 11.22 17.38
C PRO A 263 -9.70 9.70 17.20
N PRO A 264 -9.47 8.89 18.26
CA PRO A 264 -9.57 7.44 18.16
C PRO A 264 -10.93 6.93 17.64
N GLU A 265 -12.00 7.62 17.97
CA GLU A 265 -13.36 7.30 17.46
C GLU A 265 -13.48 7.56 15.96
N ALA A 266 -12.81 8.58 15.41
CA ALA A 266 -12.79 8.84 13.97
C ALA A 266 -11.96 7.77 13.25
N VAL A 267 -10.80 7.39 13.80
CA VAL A 267 -9.98 6.27 13.28
C VAL A 267 -10.76 4.96 13.26
N ALA A 268 -11.48 4.65 14.36
CA ALA A 268 -12.28 3.43 14.47
C ALA A 268 -13.42 3.41 13.44
N ARG A 269 -14.13 4.51 13.25
CA ARG A 269 -15.21 4.63 12.25
C ARG A 269 -14.67 4.54 10.82
N LEU A 270 -13.56 5.22 10.52
CA LEU A 270 -12.86 5.07 9.22
C LEU A 270 -12.50 3.61 8.95
N GLN A 271 -11.87 2.97 9.93
CA GLN A 271 -11.47 1.56 9.82
C GLN A 271 -12.67 0.67 9.53
N GLN A 272 -13.75 0.77 10.31
CA GLN A 272 -14.95 -0.04 10.13
C GLN A 272 -15.59 0.17 8.75
N SER A 273 -15.75 1.43 8.33
CA SER A 273 -16.33 1.76 7.02
C SER A 273 -15.48 1.27 5.86
N VAL A 274 -14.16 1.47 5.94
CA VAL A 274 -13.22 1.01 4.90
C VAL A 274 -13.14 -0.52 4.86
N ALA A 275 -13.08 -1.18 6.02
CA ALA A 275 -13.07 -2.64 6.09
C ALA A 275 -14.39 -3.23 5.53
N SER A 276 -15.55 -2.65 5.85
CA SER A 276 -16.82 -3.03 5.25
C SER A 276 -16.81 -2.92 3.73
N ALA A 277 -16.33 -1.79 3.19
CA ALA A 277 -16.19 -1.60 1.74
C ALA A 277 -15.25 -2.64 1.11
N ILE A 278 -14.12 -2.96 1.75
CA ILE A 278 -13.18 -4.00 1.29
C ILE A 278 -13.85 -5.38 1.27
N HIS A 279 -14.67 -5.71 2.29
CA HIS A 279 -15.34 -7.00 2.39
C HIS A 279 -16.57 -7.14 1.47
N ASN A 280 -16.99 -6.08 0.82
CA ASN A 280 -18.04 -6.17 -0.21
C ASN A 280 -17.61 -7.16 -1.31
N PRO A 281 -18.44 -8.16 -1.68
CA PRO A 281 -18.05 -9.19 -2.65
C PRO A 281 -17.62 -8.65 -4.01
N ALA A 282 -18.22 -7.56 -4.48
CA ALA A 282 -17.87 -6.94 -5.77
C ALA A 282 -16.51 -6.25 -5.69
N VAL A 283 -16.21 -5.55 -4.58
CA VAL A 283 -14.91 -4.92 -4.33
C VAL A 283 -13.83 -5.97 -4.22
N ARG A 284 -14.05 -7.04 -3.43
CA ARG A 284 -13.09 -8.15 -3.30
C ARG A 284 -12.73 -8.78 -4.64
N ARG A 285 -13.76 -9.10 -5.46
CA ARG A 285 -13.52 -9.65 -6.82
C ARG A 285 -12.69 -8.70 -7.66
N LYS A 286 -13.07 -7.43 -7.70
CA LYS A 286 -12.35 -6.43 -8.49
C LYS A 286 -10.90 -6.24 -8.03
N LEU A 287 -10.64 -6.21 -6.73
CA LEU A 287 -9.28 -6.15 -6.20
C LEU A 287 -8.47 -7.41 -6.56
N ALA A 288 -9.08 -8.60 -6.42
CA ALA A 288 -8.44 -9.86 -6.78
C ALA A 288 -8.12 -9.96 -8.29
N GLU A 289 -8.98 -9.43 -9.16
CA GLU A 289 -8.72 -9.34 -10.62
C GLU A 289 -7.46 -8.52 -10.92
N PHE A 290 -7.16 -7.54 -10.08
CA PHE A 290 -5.91 -6.77 -10.14
C PHE A 290 -4.74 -7.42 -9.37
N GLY A 291 -4.89 -8.64 -8.87
CA GLY A 291 -3.84 -9.32 -8.11
C GLY A 291 -3.59 -8.74 -6.72
N VAL A 292 -4.55 -8.00 -6.18
CA VAL A 292 -4.51 -7.49 -4.81
C VAL A 292 -5.15 -8.52 -3.88
N GLU A 293 -4.47 -8.86 -2.80
CA GLU A 293 -5.03 -9.62 -1.67
C GLU A 293 -5.71 -8.63 -0.71
N PRO A 294 -7.06 -8.52 -0.70
CA PRO A 294 -7.75 -7.56 0.15
C PRO A 294 -7.73 -7.99 1.61
N VAL A 295 -7.45 -7.07 2.54
CA VAL A 295 -7.28 -7.37 3.97
C VAL A 295 -8.33 -6.70 4.85
N GLY A 296 -8.28 -5.39 5.09
CA GLY A 296 -9.19 -4.69 6.01
C GLY A 296 -8.86 -4.95 7.48
N SER A 297 -7.59 -4.84 7.87
CA SER A 297 -7.11 -5.11 9.23
C SER A 297 -7.62 -4.11 10.28
N THR A 298 -7.48 -4.45 11.56
CA THR A 298 -7.59 -3.45 12.64
C THR A 298 -6.38 -2.50 12.63
N PRO A 299 -6.50 -1.30 13.25
CA PRO A 299 -5.36 -0.37 13.38
C PRO A 299 -4.17 -1.01 14.10
N ALA A 300 -4.42 -1.74 15.19
CA ALA A 300 -3.37 -2.41 15.96
C ALA A 300 -2.64 -3.50 15.15
N GLN A 301 -3.37 -4.27 14.35
CA GLN A 301 -2.76 -5.26 13.45
C GLN A 301 -1.88 -4.60 12.38
N PHE A 302 -2.35 -3.46 11.84
CA PHE A 302 -1.59 -2.73 10.84
C PHE A 302 -0.34 -2.08 11.45
N GLU A 303 -0.44 -1.50 12.64
CA GLU A 303 0.70 -0.94 13.38
C GLU A 303 1.76 -2.00 13.68
N ALA A 304 1.34 -3.17 14.18
CA ALA A 304 2.25 -4.29 14.43
C ALA A 304 2.94 -4.77 13.15
N LEU A 305 2.22 -4.81 12.02
CA LEU A 305 2.81 -5.14 10.72
C LEU A 305 3.86 -4.11 10.30
N ILE A 306 3.57 -2.81 10.42
CA ILE A 306 4.53 -1.73 10.13
C ILE A 306 5.81 -1.92 10.97
N GLY A 307 5.67 -2.22 12.26
CA GLY A 307 6.81 -2.45 13.16
C GLY A 307 7.68 -3.64 12.70
N ASN A 308 7.07 -4.76 12.38
CA ASN A 308 7.76 -5.97 11.90
C ASN A 308 8.48 -5.72 10.56
N GLU A 309 7.80 -5.08 9.61
CA GLU A 309 8.38 -4.73 8.32
C GLU A 309 9.52 -3.72 8.48
N THR A 310 9.38 -2.74 9.37
CA THR A 310 10.44 -1.77 9.66
C THR A 310 11.71 -2.48 10.15
N ALA A 311 11.60 -3.35 11.13
CA ALA A 311 12.74 -4.09 11.66
C ALA A 311 13.44 -4.91 10.56
N ARG A 312 12.66 -5.60 9.74
CA ARG A 312 13.16 -6.47 8.66
C ARG A 312 13.86 -5.70 7.55
N TRP A 313 13.19 -4.68 7.00
CA TRP A 313 13.68 -3.96 5.83
C TRP A 313 14.78 -2.96 6.16
N HIS A 314 14.75 -2.33 7.35
CA HIS A 314 15.85 -1.46 7.78
C HIS A 314 17.16 -2.24 7.93
N ALA A 315 17.11 -3.49 8.40
CA ALA A 315 18.28 -4.35 8.46
C ALA A 315 18.86 -4.60 7.05
N LEU A 316 17.99 -4.93 6.07
CA LEU A 316 18.41 -5.15 4.68
C LEU A 316 18.98 -3.87 4.07
N ILE A 317 18.28 -2.74 4.16
CA ILE A 317 18.69 -1.44 3.59
C ILE A 317 20.04 -1.01 4.14
N LYS A 318 20.25 -1.19 5.45
CA LYS A 318 21.52 -0.90 6.12
C LYS A 318 22.66 -1.78 5.60
N ASP A 319 22.42 -3.09 5.51
CA ASP A 319 23.43 -4.05 5.03
C ASP A 319 23.82 -3.79 3.57
N LEU A 320 22.88 -3.35 2.74
CA LEU A 320 23.10 -2.95 1.35
C LEU A 320 23.74 -1.57 1.22
N ASN A 321 23.86 -0.82 2.33
CA ASN A 321 24.35 0.56 2.36
C ASN A 321 23.61 1.47 1.36
N LEU A 322 22.28 1.28 1.23
CA LEU A 322 21.44 2.05 0.32
C LEU A 322 21.10 3.41 0.94
N SER A 323 21.25 4.47 0.17
CA SER A 323 20.81 5.83 0.48
C SER A 323 20.28 6.51 -0.77
N LEU A 324 19.30 7.41 -0.60
CA LEU A 324 18.73 8.24 -1.67
C LEU A 324 19.10 9.73 -1.51
N ASP A 325 19.95 10.06 -0.52
CA ASP A 325 20.57 11.38 -0.32
C ASP A 325 21.99 11.39 -0.86
#